data_ea9ec58d71d4bda073f6bc8a17060200
#
_entry.id   ea9ec58d71d4bda073f6bc8a17060200
#
_cell.length_a   1.000
_cell.length_b   1.000
_cell.length_c   1.000
_cell.angle_alpha   90.00
_cell.angle_beta   90.00
_cell.angle_gamma   90.00
#
_symmetry.space_group_name_H-M   'P 1'
#
loop_
_entity.id
_entity.type
_entity.pdbx_description
1 polymer ?
#
loop_
_entity_poly.entity_id
_entity_poly.type
_entity_poly.pdbx_seq_one_letter_code
_entity_poly.pdbx_strand_id
1 'polypeptide(L)'
;MAADLSTSSFLAALRRFVAPRGKPKLIECDNALNFRGASRELTELANQFRSQQMQNTVTRSCAEDGIEFKFIPPRSLNFGGLWEAGIKSMKKHLKATLGNSILTAEQLTTLLTQIESCMNSRPLTQLSSDPNDLDVPTPGHF
;
A
#
# COMPACT_ATOMS: atom_id res chain seq x y z
N MET A 1 -4.91 9.07 -2.36
CA MET A 1 -3.77 9.71 -1.64
C MET A 1 -4.25 10.28 -0.30
N ALA A 2 -3.42 10.29 0.74
CA ALA A 2 -3.66 11.06 1.95
C ALA A 2 -3.27 12.54 1.69
N ALA A 3 -4.01 13.47 2.29
CA ALA A 3 -3.74 14.91 2.11
C ALA A 3 -2.52 15.37 2.94
N ASP A 4 -2.34 14.74 4.09
CA ASP A 4 -1.24 14.96 5.01
C ASP A 4 -0.89 13.65 5.75
N LEU A 5 -0.01 13.74 6.75
CA LEU A 5 0.49 12.59 7.49
C LEU A 5 -0.22 12.38 8.84
N SER A 6 -1.41 13.00 9.03
CA SER A 6 -2.22 12.82 10.24
C SER A 6 -2.92 11.46 10.28
N THR A 7 -3.25 11.01 11.50
CA THR A 7 -4.04 9.79 11.71
C THR A 7 -5.41 9.87 10.99
N SER A 8 -6.04 11.04 11.00
CA SER A 8 -7.32 11.26 10.31
C SER A 8 -7.20 11.10 8.79
N SER A 9 -6.15 11.66 8.19
CA SER A 9 -5.87 11.50 6.75
C SER A 9 -5.54 10.07 6.37
N PHE A 10 -4.82 9.35 7.24
CA PHE A 10 -4.56 7.92 7.07
C PHE A 10 -5.86 7.11 7.08
N LEU A 11 -6.72 7.30 8.10
CA LEU A 11 -8.00 6.59 8.21
C LEU A 11 -8.93 6.92 7.04
N ALA A 12 -8.97 8.18 6.59
CA ALA A 12 -9.73 8.57 5.42
C ALA A 12 -9.19 7.90 4.13
N ALA A 13 -7.87 7.77 3.98
CA ALA A 13 -7.26 7.06 2.87
C ALA A 13 -7.57 5.55 2.92
N LEU A 14 -7.53 4.95 4.11
CA LEU A 14 -7.88 3.54 4.32
C LEU A 14 -9.35 3.27 3.94
N ARG A 15 -10.27 4.11 4.37
CA ARG A 15 -11.70 4.00 4.00
C ARG A 15 -11.90 4.10 2.49
N ARG A 16 -11.24 5.04 1.81
CA ARG A 16 -11.27 5.14 0.34
C ARG A 16 -10.68 3.92 -0.36
N PHE A 17 -9.70 3.28 0.25
CA PHE A 17 -9.12 2.03 -0.27
C PHE A 17 -10.07 0.86 -0.11
N VAL A 18 -10.69 0.72 1.05
CA VAL A 18 -11.60 -0.40 1.39
C VAL A 18 -12.93 -0.30 0.66
N ALA A 19 -13.47 0.90 0.48
CA ALA A 19 -14.82 1.09 -0.06
C ALA A 19 -15.07 0.40 -1.43
N PRO A 20 -14.19 0.53 -2.44
CA PRO A 20 -14.40 -0.15 -3.73
C PRO A 20 -13.96 -1.62 -3.75
N ARG A 21 -13.14 -2.08 -2.79
CA ARG A 21 -12.52 -3.41 -2.77
C ARG A 21 -13.19 -4.39 -1.83
N GLY A 22 -14.13 -3.90 -1.02
CA GLY A 22 -14.70 -4.68 0.09
C GLY A 22 -13.83 -4.60 1.36
N LYS A 23 -14.41 -5.04 2.48
CA LYS A 23 -13.74 -5.03 3.78
C LYS A 23 -12.79 -6.23 3.91
N PRO A 24 -11.49 -6.00 4.08
CA PRO A 24 -10.55 -7.08 4.38
C PRO A 24 -10.80 -7.59 5.82
N LYS A 25 -10.53 -8.86 6.06
CA LYS A 25 -10.57 -9.42 7.43
C LYS A 25 -9.38 -8.95 8.25
N LEU A 26 -8.22 -8.84 7.61
CA LEU A 26 -6.95 -8.51 8.25
C LEU A 26 -6.17 -7.53 7.39
N ILE A 27 -5.57 -6.53 8.05
CA ILE A 27 -4.56 -5.64 7.47
C ILE A 27 -3.29 -5.77 8.29
N GLU A 28 -2.20 -6.14 7.65
CA GLU A 28 -0.86 -6.16 8.26
C GLU A 28 -0.06 -4.95 7.79
N CYS A 29 0.57 -4.26 8.72
CA CYS A 29 1.33 -3.05 8.46
C CYS A 29 2.74 -3.15 9.04
N ASP A 30 3.73 -2.68 8.30
CA ASP A 30 5.09 -2.52 8.79
C ASP A 30 5.18 -1.36 9.80
N ASN A 31 6.07 -1.50 10.78
CA ASN A 31 6.35 -0.47 11.79
C ASN A 31 7.23 0.68 11.28
N ALA A 32 7.41 0.83 9.97
CA ALA A 32 8.18 1.91 9.34
C ALA A 32 9.61 2.08 9.90
N LEU A 33 10.27 0.99 10.27
CA LEU A 33 11.62 1.03 10.88
C LEU A 33 12.73 1.42 9.90
N ASN A 34 12.47 1.42 8.60
CA ASN A 34 13.50 1.46 7.56
C ASN A 34 13.71 2.83 6.89
N PHE A 35 13.21 3.91 7.45
CA PHE A 35 13.48 5.27 6.95
C PHE A 35 14.90 5.76 7.35
N ARG A 36 15.92 4.92 7.19
CA ARG A 36 17.32 5.34 7.38
C ARG A 36 17.73 6.25 6.23
N GLY A 37 18.17 7.46 6.54
CA GLY A 37 18.57 8.47 5.54
C GLY A 37 17.42 9.28 4.92
N ALA A 38 16.22 9.17 5.46
CA ALA A 38 15.06 9.99 5.07
C ALA A 38 15.23 11.45 5.55
N SER A 39 14.54 12.38 4.89
CA SER A 39 14.45 13.76 5.36
C SER A 39 13.89 13.81 6.79
N ARG A 40 14.14 14.93 7.49
CA ARG A 40 13.63 15.16 8.85
C ARG A 40 12.12 14.91 8.95
N GLU A 41 11.36 15.36 7.97
CA GLU A 41 9.90 15.19 7.88
C GLU A 41 9.49 13.71 7.82
N LEU A 42 10.18 12.90 7.02
CA LEU A 42 9.92 11.45 6.95
C LEU A 42 10.31 10.74 8.25
N THR A 43 11.28 11.24 8.98
CA THR A 43 11.67 10.71 10.29
C THR A 43 10.62 11.04 11.35
N GLU A 44 10.08 12.27 11.34
CA GLU A 44 8.99 12.69 12.21
C GLU A 44 7.73 11.89 11.94
N LEU A 45 7.41 11.64 10.66
CA LEU A 45 6.33 10.76 10.24
C LEU A 45 6.50 9.34 10.80
N ALA A 46 7.66 8.74 10.61
CA ALA A 46 7.93 7.39 11.12
C ALA A 46 7.75 7.33 12.65
N ASN A 47 8.13 8.39 13.37
CA ASN A 47 7.92 8.48 14.82
C ASN A 47 6.45 8.60 15.19
N GLN A 48 5.64 9.33 14.41
CA GLN A 48 4.20 9.39 14.61
C GLN A 48 3.54 8.02 14.40
N PHE A 49 3.90 7.29 13.33
CA PHE A 49 3.40 5.92 13.09
C PHE A 49 3.80 4.92 14.18
N ARG A 50 4.91 5.18 14.87
CA ARG A 50 5.36 4.38 16.03
C ARG A 50 4.65 4.75 17.32
N SER A 51 3.98 5.89 17.38
CA SER A 51 3.32 6.30 18.61
C SER A 51 2.22 5.32 18.99
N GLN A 52 2.23 4.88 20.24
CA GLN A 52 1.20 3.97 20.77
C GLN A 52 -0.22 4.56 20.60
N GLN A 53 -0.33 5.87 20.71
CA GLN A 53 -1.60 6.57 20.55
C GLN A 53 -2.17 6.43 19.12
N MET A 54 -1.32 6.58 18.09
CA MET A 54 -1.76 6.39 16.71
C MET A 54 -2.12 4.92 16.45
N GLN A 55 -1.27 3.99 16.87
CA GLN A 55 -1.53 2.56 16.72
C GLN A 55 -2.85 2.15 17.38
N ASN A 56 -3.10 2.60 18.61
CA ASN A 56 -4.35 2.32 19.33
C ASN A 56 -5.56 2.93 18.59
N THR A 57 -5.43 4.15 18.07
CA THR A 57 -6.51 4.84 17.35
C THR A 57 -6.85 4.12 16.05
N VAL A 58 -5.83 3.71 15.27
CA VAL A 58 -6.01 2.97 14.02
C VAL A 58 -6.63 1.60 14.28
N THR A 59 -6.08 0.85 15.24
CA THR A 59 -6.59 -0.48 15.59
C THR A 59 -8.04 -0.42 16.06
N ARG A 60 -8.40 0.55 16.90
CA ARG A 60 -9.78 0.73 17.36
C ARG A 60 -10.71 1.09 16.21
N SER A 61 -10.35 2.05 15.37
CA SER A 61 -11.18 2.45 14.23
C SER A 61 -11.37 1.29 13.23
N CYS A 62 -10.34 0.49 12.99
CA CYS A 62 -10.47 -0.70 12.15
C CYS A 62 -11.36 -1.76 12.80
N ALA A 63 -11.25 -1.97 14.12
CA ALA A 63 -12.10 -2.92 14.84
C ALA A 63 -13.59 -2.53 14.82
N GLU A 64 -13.90 -1.23 14.92
CA GLU A 64 -15.28 -0.71 14.75
C GLU A 64 -15.84 -1.05 13.35
N ASP A 65 -14.98 -1.07 12.33
CA ASP A 65 -15.32 -1.48 10.97
C ASP A 65 -15.26 -3.01 10.74
N GLY A 66 -14.95 -3.81 11.78
CA GLY A 66 -14.81 -5.27 11.70
C GLY A 66 -13.53 -5.73 11.00
N ILE A 67 -12.50 -4.89 10.98
CA ILE A 67 -11.20 -5.15 10.36
C ILE A 67 -10.17 -5.38 11.48
N GLU A 68 -9.49 -6.53 11.45
CA GLU A 68 -8.33 -6.75 12.32
C GLU A 68 -7.12 -6.00 11.76
N PHE A 69 -6.51 -5.11 12.56
CA PHE A 69 -5.32 -4.38 12.16
C PHE A 69 -4.13 -4.80 13.02
N LYS A 70 -3.08 -5.32 12.39
CA LYS A 70 -1.86 -5.82 13.04
C LYS A 70 -0.63 -5.03 12.59
N PHE A 71 0.15 -4.59 13.56
CA PHE A 71 1.51 -4.12 13.31
C PHE A 71 2.47 -5.30 13.42
N ILE A 72 3.26 -5.52 12.37
CA ILE A 72 4.26 -6.59 12.35
C ILE A 72 5.36 -6.28 13.36
N PRO A 73 5.82 -7.27 14.15
CA PRO A 73 6.88 -7.04 15.11
C PRO A 73 8.14 -6.46 14.46
N PRO A 74 8.87 -5.55 15.14
CA PRO A 74 10.12 -5.00 14.63
C PRO A 74 11.13 -6.11 14.30
N ARG A 75 11.83 -5.98 13.17
CA ARG A 75 12.86 -6.92 12.69
C ARG A 75 12.35 -8.26 12.15
N SER A 76 11.10 -8.41 11.83
CA SER A 76 10.56 -9.60 11.17
C SER A 76 10.85 -9.57 9.67
N LEU A 77 12.08 -9.90 9.27
CA LEU A 77 12.61 -9.79 7.91
C LEU A 77 11.83 -10.62 6.87
N ASN A 78 11.11 -11.65 7.31
CA ASN A 78 10.46 -12.60 6.40
C ASN A 78 9.02 -12.20 5.99
N PHE A 79 8.42 -11.20 6.61
CA PHE A 79 7.04 -10.79 6.33
C PHE A 79 6.91 -9.69 5.27
N GLY A 80 7.99 -8.93 4.98
CA GLY A 80 7.96 -7.76 4.11
C GLY A 80 8.13 -8.01 2.61
N GLY A 81 8.64 -9.17 2.22
CA GLY A 81 9.12 -9.40 0.85
C GLY A 81 8.09 -9.19 -0.25
N LEU A 82 6.82 -9.53 0.00
CA LEU A 82 5.76 -9.42 -1.00
C LEU A 82 5.41 -7.95 -1.31
N TRP A 83 5.16 -7.14 -0.31
CA TRP A 83 4.83 -5.72 -0.53
C TRP A 83 6.06 -4.88 -0.88
N GLU A 84 7.26 -5.25 -0.39
CA GLU A 84 8.51 -4.59 -0.80
C GLU A 84 8.74 -4.78 -2.31
N ALA A 85 8.52 -5.98 -2.84
CA ALA A 85 8.58 -6.24 -4.27
C ALA A 85 7.51 -5.43 -5.04
N GLY A 86 6.28 -5.36 -4.52
CA GLY A 86 5.21 -4.54 -5.08
C GLY A 86 5.57 -3.05 -5.11
N ILE A 87 6.06 -2.50 -3.99
CA ILE A 87 6.49 -1.09 -3.92
C ILE A 87 7.67 -0.81 -4.86
N LYS A 88 8.63 -1.74 -4.97
CA LYS A 88 9.76 -1.62 -5.92
C LYS A 88 9.28 -1.57 -7.36
N SER A 89 8.32 -2.42 -7.72
CA SER A 89 7.70 -2.43 -9.06
C SER A 89 6.95 -1.12 -9.32
N MET A 90 6.12 -0.68 -8.38
CA MET A 90 5.39 0.59 -8.48
C MET A 90 6.34 1.78 -8.68
N LYS A 91 7.40 1.87 -7.88
CA LYS A 91 8.43 2.93 -8.01
C LYS A 91 9.13 2.89 -9.37
N LYS A 92 9.39 1.69 -9.92
CA LYS A 92 9.97 1.54 -11.26
C LYS A 92 9.05 2.11 -12.33
N HIS A 93 7.77 1.76 -12.31
CA HIS A 93 6.78 2.30 -13.25
C HIS A 93 6.63 3.81 -13.10
N LEU A 94 6.49 4.30 -11.87
CA LEU A 94 6.39 5.72 -11.58
C LEU A 94 7.59 6.50 -12.13
N LYS A 95 8.81 6.04 -11.86
CA LYS A 95 10.04 6.69 -12.33
C LYS A 95 10.15 6.68 -13.86
N ALA A 96 9.78 5.57 -14.51
CA ALA A 96 9.82 5.45 -15.96
C ALA A 96 8.85 6.41 -16.66
N THR A 97 7.68 6.65 -16.04
CA THR A 97 6.65 7.52 -16.63
C THR A 97 6.86 9.00 -16.31
N LEU A 98 7.29 9.31 -15.07
CA LEU A 98 7.47 10.70 -14.65
C LEU A 98 8.64 11.40 -15.35
N GLY A 99 9.75 10.71 -15.56
CA GLY A 99 10.98 11.38 -16.01
C GLY A 99 11.33 12.56 -15.09
N ASN A 100 11.41 13.76 -15.67
CA ASN A 100 11.64 15.03 -14.96
C ASN A 100 10.37 15.90 -14.86
N SER A 101 9.19 15.35 -15.10
CA SER A 101 7.93 16.10 -15.13
C SER A 101 7.43 16.41 -13.73
N ILE A 102 6.91 17.60 -13.53
CA ILE A 102 6.19 18.00 -12.31
C ILE A 102 4.70 17.79 -12.59
N LEU A 103 4.06 16.94 -11.79
CA LEU A 103 2.64 16.63 -11.93
C LEU A 103 1.79 17.39 -10.92
N THR A 104 0.58 17.77 -11.31
CA THR A 104 -0.47 18.18 -10.37
C THR A 104 -0.91 16.98 -9.52
N ALA A 105 -1.60 17.24 -8.40
CA ALA A 105 -2.14 16.18 -7.54
C ALA A 105 -3.12 15.26 -8.31
N GLU A 106 -3.91 15.82 -9.22
CA GLU A 106 -4.84 15.08 -10.08
C GLU A 106 -4.09 14.17 -11.05
N GLN A 107 -3.09 14.70 -11.77
CA GLN A 107 -2.27 13.93 -12.69
C GLN A 107 -1.52 12.81 -11.98
N LEU A 108 -0.98 13.08 -10.79
CA LEU A 108 -0.32 12.05 -9.99
C LEU A 108 -1.30 10.96 -9.54
N THR A 109 -2.52 11.33 -9.12
CA THR A 109 -3.55 10.38 -8.74
C THR A 109 -3.94 9.50 -9.91
N THR A 110 -4.15 10.09 -11.09
CA THR A 110 -4.46 9.35 -12.33
C THR A 110 -3.35 8.37 -12.69
N LEU A 111 -2.09 8.82 -12.66
CA LEU A 111 -0.94 7.97 -12.93
C LEU A 111 -0.83 6.79 -11.95
N LEU A 112 -1.03 7.05 -10.65
CA LEU A 112 -0.99 6.00 -9.63
C LEU A 112 -2.10 4.97 -9.85
N THR A 113 -3.30 5.39 -10.23
CA THR A 113 -4.42 4.49 -10.54
C THR A 113 -4.13 3.63 -11.79
N GLN A 114 -3.49 4.20 -12.81
CA GLN A 114 -3.06 3.45 -13.99
C GLN A 114 -1.98 2.42 -13.66
N ILE A 115 -1.00 2.79 -12.85
CA ILE A 115 0.04 1.86 -12.37
C ILE A 115 -0.60 0.73 -11.54
N GLU A 116 -1.53 1.06 -10.65
CA GLU A 116 -2.28 0.08 -9.86
C GLU A 116 -3.01 -0.92 -10.75
N SER A 117 -3.74 -0.45 -11.76
CA SER A 117 -4.42 -1.30 -12.75
C SER A 117 -3.44 -2.25 -13.46
N CYS A 118 -2.32 -1.72 -13.92
CA CYS A 118 -1.27 -2.52 -14.57
C CYS A 118 -0.68 -3.58 -13.63
N MET A 119 -0.44 -3.23 -12.36
CA MET A 119 0.09 -4.18 -11.37
C MET A 119 -0.93 -5.24 -10.97
N ASN A 120 -2.22 -4.91 -10.94
CA ASN A 120 -3.29 -5.83 -10.57
C ASN A 120 -3.70 -6.76 -11.71
N SER A 121 -3.39 -6.44 -12.96
CA SER A 121 -3.64 -7.29 -14.12
C SER A 121 -2.50 -8.27 -14.44
N ARG A 122 -1.40 -8.25 -13.69
CA ARG A 122 -0.27 -9.16 -13.94
C ARG A 122 -0.64 -10.61 -13.58
N PRO A 123 -0.24 -11.62 -14.36
CA PRO A 123 -0.40 -13.02 -14.01
C PRO A 123 0.33 -13.38 -12.70
N LEU A 124 -0.31 -14.14 -11.82
CA LEU A 124 0.29 -14.64 -10.58
C LEU A 124 0.91 -16.03 -10.74
N THR A 125 0.43 -16.82 -11.70
CA THR A 125 0.92 -18.15 -12.02
C THR A 125 1.46 -18.21 -13.44
N GLN A 126 2.21 -19.24 -13.75
CA GLN A 126 2.56 -19.55 -15.15
C GLN A 126 1.26 -19.84 -15.91
N LEU A 127 1.21 -19.38 -17.15
CA LEU A 127 0.15 -19.77 -18.07
C LEU A 127 0.12 -21.30 -18.15
N SER A 128 -1.05 -21.89 -18.15
CA SER A 128 -1.27 -23.29 -18.42
C SER A 128 -0.58 -23.69 -19.73
N SER A 129 -0.13 -24.92 -19.84
CA SER A 129 0.35 -25.47 -21.10
C SER A 129 -0.78 -25.70 -22.13
N ASP A 130 -2.03 -25.52 -21.72
CA ASP A 130 -3.19 -25.56 -22.61
C ASP A 130 -3.34 -24.21 -23.32
N PRO A 131 -3.23 -24.16 -24.67
CA PRO A 131 -3.37 -22.92 -25.43
C PRO A 131 -4.79 -22.32 -25.39
N ASN A 132 -5.79 -23.05 -24.88
CA ASN A 132 -7.16 -22.56 -24.72
C ASN A 132 -7.46 -22.04 -23.29
N ASP A 133 -6.56 -22.19 -22.35
CA ASP A 133 -6.71 -21.68 -20.99
C ASP A 133 -6.26 -20.22 -20.93
N LEU A 134 -7.23 -19.32 -21.06
CA LEU A 134 -7.04 -17.87 -21.00
C LEU A 134 -7.24 -17.29 -19.60
N ASP A 135 -7.71 -18.09 -18.64
CA ASP A 135 -8.04 -17.67 -17.28
C ASP A 135 -6.81 -17.75 -16.36
N VAL A 136 -6.05 -16.67 -16.32
CA VAL A 136 -4.90 -16.56 -15.42
C VAL A 136 -5.29 -15.73 -14.19
N PRO A 137 -5.18 -16.28 -12.96
CA PRO A 137 -5.44 -15.50 -11.76
C PRO A 137 -4.46 -14.32 -11.65
N THR A 138 -5.00 -13.15 -11.38
CA THR A 138 -4.25 -11.92 -11.19
C THR A 138 -4.54 -11.36 -9.79
N PRO A 139 -3.71 -10.42 -9.25
CA PRO A 139 -4.01 -9.75 -8.00
C PRO A 139 -5.39 -9.06 -7.97
N GLY A 140 -5.92 -8.67 -9.14
CA GLY A 140 -7.22 -8.04 -9.26
C GLY A 140 -8.42 -8.98 -9.05
N HIS A 141 -8.19 -10.30 -8.97
CA HIS A 141 -9.24 -11.30 -8.67
C HIS A 141 -9.48 -11.48 -7.17
N PHE A 142 -8.62 -10.95 -6.32
CA PHE A 142 -8.66 -11.04 -4.85
C PHE A 142 -8.91 -9.67 -4.22
#